data_e0439705c02dff9e7c05aabe31db181c
#
_entry.id   e0439705c02dff9e7c05aabe31db181c
#
_cell.length_a   1.000
_cell.length_b   1.000
_cell.length_c   1.000
_cell.angle_alpha   90.00
_cell.angle_beta   90.00
_cell.angle_gamma   90.00
#
_symmetry.space_group_name_H-M   'P 1'
#
loop_
_entity.id
_entity.type
_entity.pdbx_description
1 polymer ?
#
loop_
_entity_poly.entity_id
_entity_poly.type
_entity_poly.pdbx_seq_one_letter_code
_entity_poly.pdbx_strand_id
1 'polypeptide(L)'
;PGKLAIKLCPDFLGRIEKPETIISVTGTNGKTTVCNMIIDALEKNGYDVLSNRAGSNINAGVASALIAESKLSGKTRKKIAVFEIDERSSKLIYPYIKPTFAVCTNLFRDSIHRNANPEFIFNIINSSLPEESHLILNADDLISCNLGEKNKKTYFSINRLPSDREESINLINDMRICPKCHHKLKYNYVRYHHIGNAKCEFCGYASPVGDYKAELDFDKNVMAVAHGDKTENYHMVSNSIFNLYNQLTAITTLREAGLTEEQVQKSFDNLNIVESRYSKESVKGINVITHMAKGQNPIACSCVFEYVAKEPGKKEIILLLDDIFDRRGSSENMTWIFDCDFEFLNQPNITNIVIAGVRTTDYKLRLMMAGVPEEKLKETSDEEGAYKLLELNDTDSIYILHELYAADTAMKLRDSVKQYINEKEA
;
A
#
# COMPACT_ATOMS: atom_id res chain seq x y z
N PRO A 1 -20.12 2.51 -18.61
CA PRO A 1 -21.43 1.79 -18.61
C PRO A 1 -22.01 1.69 -17.19
N GLY A 2 -21.26 1.28 -16.16
CA GLY A 2 -21.77 1.07 -14.82
C GLY A 2 -22.38 2.32 -14.14
N LYS A 3 -21.78 3.49 -14.34
CA LYS A 3 -22.35 4.75 -13.83
C LYS A 3 -23.74 5.03 -14.44
N LEU A 4 -23.93 4.75 -15.71
CA LEU A 4 -25.22 4.91 -16.39
C LEU A 4 -26.21 3.85 -15.89
N ALA A 5 -25.78 2.60 -15.78
CA ALA A 5 -26.63 1.51 -15.27
C ALA A 5 -27.17 1.80 -13.87
N ILE A 6 -26.30 2.22 -12.93
CA ILE A 6 -26.71 2.57 -11.56
C ILE A 6 -27.61 3.83 -11.56
N LYS A 7 -27.34 4.81 -12.44
CA LYS A 7 -28.20 6.00 -12.55
C LYS A 7 -29.62 5.65 -13.00
N LEU A 8 -29.76 4.70 -13.93
CA LEU A 8 -31.08 4.25 -14.45
C LEU A 8 -31.76 3.24 -13.52
N CYS A 9 -30.96 2.42 -12.81
CA CYS A 9 -31.41 1.37 -11.93
C CYS A 9 -30.52 1.36 -10.68
N PRO A 10 -30.86 2.08 -9.59
CA PRO A 10 -30.02 2.24 -8.41
C PRO A 10 -29.61 0.92 -7.74
N ASP A 11 -30.44 -0.12 -7.84
CA ASP A 11 -30.22 -1.48 -7.34
C ASP A 11 -29.65 -2.44 -8.43
N PHE A 12 -29.07 -1.89 -9.50
CA PHE A 12 -28.54 -2.66 -10.64
C PHE A 12 -27.59 -3.79 -10.18
N LEU A 13 -26.71 -3.52 -9.22
CA LEU A 13 -25.83 -4.52 -8.66
C LEU A 13 -26.58 -5.70 -8.01
N GLY A 14 -27.80 -5.50 -7.54
CA GLY A 14 -28.66 -6.56 -7.03
C GLY A 14 -29.28 -7.43 -8.11
N ARG A 15 -29.47 -6.90 -9.31
CA ARG A 15 -30.24 -7.55 -10.39
C ARG A 15 -29.38 -8.34 -11.37
N ILE A 16 -28.13 -7.90 -11.60
CA ILE A 16 -27.21 -8.59 -12.49
C ILE A 16 -26.71 -9.89 -11.84
N GLU A 17 -26.60 -10.97 -12.62
CA GLU A 17 -26.04 -12.24 -12.12
C GLU A 17 -24.56 -12.09 -11.77
N LYS A 18 -24.11 -12.74 -10.70
CA LYS A 18 -22.74 -12.71 -10.20
C LYS A 18 -22.05 -14.05 -10.44
N PRO A 19 -20.70 -14.06 -10.56
CA PRO A 19 -19.92 -15.28 -10.47
C PRO A 19 -20.17 -16.06 -9.17
N GLU A 20 -19.98 -17.39 -9.24
CA GLU A 20 -20.16 -18.30 -8.09
C GLU A 20 -19.17 -17.99 -6.95
N THR A 21 -17.93 -17.68 -7.32
CA THR A 21 -16.88 -17.34 -6.36
C THR A 21 -16.49 -15.88 -6.56
N ILE A 22 -16.57 -15.09 -5.51
CA ILE A 22 -16.19 -13.68 -5.52
C ILE A 22 -15.13 -13.46 -4.44
N ILE A 23 -13.99 -12.94 -4.86
CA ILE A 23 -12.92 -12.44 -3.97
C ILE A 23 -12.98 -10.91 -4.02
N SER A 24 -13.25 -10.28 -2.91
CA SER A 24 -13.15 -8.83 -2.79
C SER A 24 -11.92 -8.44 -1.99
N VAL A 25 -11.18 -7.45 -2.45
CA VAL A 25 -9.98 -6.93 -1.78
C VAL A 25 -10.20 -5.45 -1.44
N THR A 26 -10.12 -5.14 -0.16
CA THR A 26 -10.21 -3.78 0.37
C THR A 26 -9.01 -3.48 1.30
N GLY A 27 -8.93 -2.28 1.83
CA GLY A 27 -7.87 -1.84 2.73
C GLY A 27 -7.16 -0.58 2.25
N THR A 28 -6.40 0.09 3.08
CA THR A 28 -5.81 1.40 2.76
C THR A 28 -4.70 1.29 1.71
N ASN A 29 -3.77 0.37 1.89
CA ASN A 29 -2.62 0.18 0.99
C ASN A 29 -2.56 -1.27 0.47
N GLY A 30 -2.01 -1.46 -0.74
CA GLY A 30 -1.76 -2.78 -1.31
C GLY A 30 -2.92 -3.41 -2.07
N LYS A 31 -4.14 -2.85 -2.07
CA LYS A 31 -5.32 -3.38 -2.77
C LYS A 31 -5.05 -3.83 -4.21
N THR A 32 -4.57 -2.91 -5.03
CA THR A 32 -4.29 -3.15 -6.46
C THR A 32 -3.23 -4.21 -6.65
N THR A 33 -2.18 -4.19 -5.84
CA THR A 33 -1.10 -5.17 -5.89
C THR A 33 -1.62 -6.57 -5.56
N VAL A 34 -2.39 -6.71 -4.47
CA VAL A 34 -2.98 -7.98 -4.06
C VAL A 34 -3.99 -8.49 -5.09
N CYS A 35 -4.88 -7.62 -5.60
CA CYS A 35 -5.80 -7.99 -6.67
C CYS A 35 -5.07 -8.53 -7.89
N ASN A 36 -4.03 -7.82 -8.35
CA ASN A 36 -3.25 -8.24 -9.51
C ASN A 36 -2.56 -9.57 -9.27
N MET A 37 -1.94 -9.78 -8.11
CA MET A 37 -1.32 -11.07 -7.75
C MET A 37 -2.33 -12.22 -7.78
N ILE A 38 -3.53 -12.01 -7.23
CA ILE A 38 -4.58 -13.03 -7.20
C ILE A 38 -5.09 -13.32 -8.63
N ILE A 39 -5.38 -12.27 -9.41
CA ILE A 39 -5.86 -12.41 -10.79
C ILE A 39 -4.83 -13.15 -11.64
N ASP A 40 -3.57 -12.68 -11.64
CA ASP A 40 -2.50 -13.25 -12.44
C ASP A 40 -2.24 -14.72 -12.06
N ALA A 41 -2.32 -15.07 -10.76
CA ALA A 41 -2.18 -16.43 -10.30
C ALA A 41 -3.34 -17.33 -10.75
N LEU A 42 -4.57 -16.85 -10.66
CA LEU A 42 -5.74 -17.58 -11.13
C LEU A 42 -5.68 -17.79 -12.66
N GLU A 43 -5.38 -16.76 -13.43
CA GLU A 43 -5.26 -16.83 -14.90
C GLU A 43 -4.14 -17.78 -15.34
N LYS A 44 -2.96 -17.77 -14.68
CA LYS A 44 -1.87 -18.72 -14.94
C LYS A 44 -2.27 -20.18 -14.67
N ASN A 45 -3.24 -20.40 -13.77
CA ASN A 45 -3.79 -21.73 -13.49
C ASN A 45 -5.03 -22.06 -14.32
N GLY A 46 -5.30 -21.29 -15.39
CA GLY A 46 -6.36 -21.58 -16.35
C GLY A 46 -7.76 -21.14 -15.94
N TYR A 47 -7.89 -20.35 -14.87
CA TYR A 47 -9.17 -19.77 -14.50
C TYR A 47 -9.48 -18.54 -15.35
N ASP A 48 -10.70 -18.41 -15.78
CA ASP A 48 -11.19 -17.26 -16.53
C ASP A 48 -11.83 -16.26 -15.55
N VAL A 49 -11.11 -15.19 -15.23
CA VAL A 49 -11.41 -14.28 -14.12
C VAL A 49 -12.14 -13.02 -14.61
N LEU A 50 -13.22 -12.65 -13.92
CA LEU A 50 -13.85 -11.34 -14.06
C LEU A 50 -13.19 -10.38 -13.07
N SER A 51 -12.77 -9.19 -13.51
CA SER A 51 -12.17 -8.20 -12.62
C SER A 51 -12.49 -6.77 -13.02
N ASN A 52 -12.36 -5.84 -12.07
CA ASN A 52 -12.40 -4.41 -12.34
C ASN A 52 -11.00 -3.78 -12.48
N ARG A 53 -9.99 -4.59 -12.81
CA ARG A 53 -8.57 -4.18 -12.95
C ARG A 53 -8.37 -3.00 -13.89
N ALA A 54 -9.11 -2.96 -15.03
CA ALA A 54 -9.05 -1.88 -16.01
C ALA A 54 -9.96 -0.69 -15.68
N GLY A 55 -10.62 -0.70 -14.53
CA GLY A 55 -11.65 0.27 -14.16
C GLY A 55 -11.45 0.85 -12.76
N SER A 56 -12.55 1.35 -12.23
CA SER A 56 -12.59 1.99 -10.92
C SER A 56 -12.99 0.99 -9.82
N ASN A 57 -12.48 1.20 -8.61
CA ASN A 57 -12.76 0.40 -7.41
C ASN A 57 -14.03 0.82 -6.64
N ILE A 58 -14.84 1.69 -7.21
CA ILE A 58 -16.15 2.09 -6.67
C ILE A 58 -17.28 1.26 -7.31
N ASN A 59 -18.50 1.40 -6.79
CA ASN A 59 -19.67 0.67 -7.28
C ASN A 59 -19.90 0.74 -8.80
N ALA A 60 -19.65 1.90 -9.42
CA ALA A 60 -19.77 2.08 -10.86
C ALA A 60 -18.72 1.27 -11.66
N GLY A 61 -17.51 1.11 -11.11
CA GLY A 61 -16.47 0.27 -11.71
C GLY A 61 -16.83 -1.20 -11.66
N VAL A 62 -17.27 -1.69 -10.50
CA VAL A 62 -17.75 -3.07 -10.33
C VAL A 62 -18.93 -3.36 -11.25
N ALA A 63 -19.90 -2.44 -11.35
CA ALA A 63 -21.01 -2.56 -12.29
C ALA A 63 -20.55 -2.63 -13.75
N SER A 64 -19.56 -1.81 -14.13
CA SER A 64 -18.97 -1.83 -15.49
C SER A 64 -18.31 -3.18 -15.80
N ALA A 65 -17.57 -3.75 -14.86
CA ALA A 65 -16.92 -5.04 -15.02
C ALA A 65 -17.96 -6.17 -15.18
N LEU A 66 -19.00 -6.18 -14.36
CA LEU A 66 -20.09 -7.15 -14.47
C LEU A 66 -20.81 -7.03 -15.82
N ILE A 67 -21.08 -5.82 -16.30
CA ILE A 67 -21.73 -5.61 -17.61
C ILE A 67 -20.86 -6.14 -18.75
N ALA A 68 -19.57 -5.86 -18.73
CA ALA A 68 -18.63 -6.26 -19.79
C ALA A 68 -18.59 -7.79 -19.97
N GLU A 69 -18.69 -8.52 -18.86
CA GLU A 69 -18.61 -9.99 -18.83
C GLU A 69 -19.98 -10.68 -18.78
N SER A 70 -21.06 -9.94 -18.99
CA SER A 70 -22.41 -10.51 -19.02
C SER A 70 -22.89 -10.73 -20.47
N LYS A 71 -23.79 -11.71 -20.63
CA LYS A 71 -24.62 -11.87 -21.84
C LYS A 71 -25.71 -10.79 -21.85
N LEU A 72 -26.34 -10.56 -23.00
CA LEU A 72 -27.51 -9.65 -23.10
C LEU A 72 -28.68 -10.05 -22.17
N SER A 73 -28.76 -11.33 -21.77
CA SER A 73 -29.69 -11.82 -20.78
C SER A 73 -29.36 -11.47 -19.32
N GLY A 74 -28.24 -10.78 -19.06
CA GLY A 74 -27.75 -10.48 -17.72
C GLY A 74 -27.02 -11.64 -17.04
N LYS A 75 -26.90 -12.81 -17.72
CA LYS A 75 -26.18 -13.97 -17.18
C LYS A 75 -24.66 -13.76 -17.27
N THR A 76 -23.95 -14.11 -16.20
CA THR A 76 -22.50 -14.05 -16.19
C THR A 76 -21.86 -15.09 -17.13
N ARG A 77 -20.69 -14.75 -17.67
CA ARG A 77 -19.85 -15.67 -18.47
C ARG A 77 -18.76 -16.32 -17.63
N LYS A 78 -18.43 -15.73 -16.49
CA LYS A 78 -17.30 -16.10 -15.64
C LYS A 78 -17.80 -16.75 -14.35
N LYS A 79 -17.00 -17.69 -13.82
CA LYS A 79 -17.29 -18.36 -12.54
C LYS A 79 -16.63 -17.72 -11.34
N ILE A 80 -15.53 -17.01 -11.58
CA ILE A 80 -14.72 -16.35 -10.54
C ILE A 80 -14.63 -14.87 -10.84
N ALA A 81 -14.81 -14.06 -9.81
CA ALA A 81 -14.52 -12.64 -9.86
C ALA A 81 -13.51 -12.23 -8.78
N VAL A 82 -12.63 -11.27 -9.12
CA VAL A 82 -11.76 -10.58 -8.18
C VAL A 82 -12.02 -9.09 -8.30
N PHE A 83 -12.53 -8.48 -7.24
CA PHE A 83 -12.84 -7.05 -7.22
C PHE A 83 -11.97 -6.29 -6.24
N GLU A 84 -11.28 -5.27 -6.72
CA GLU A 84 -10.77 -4.21 -5.88
C GLU A 84 -11.93 -3.33 -5.43
N ILE A 85 -12.09 -3.13 -4.11
CA ILE A 85 -13.18 -2.33 -3.53
C ILE A 85 -12.59 -1.23 -2.67
N ASP A 86 -12.93 0.03 -3.02
CA ASP A 86 -12.64 1.20 -2.18
C ASP A 86 -13.39 1.07 -0.85
N GLU A 87 -12.75 1.37 0.25
CA GLU A 87 -13.25 1.16 1.60
C GLU A 87 -14.62 1.83 1.82
N ARG A 88 -14.78 3.07 1.33
CA ARG A 88 -16.04 3.82 1.47
C ARG A 88 -17.14 3.31 0.55
N SER A 89 -16.75 2.63 -0.54
CA SER A 89 -17.67 2.03 -1.49
C SER A 89 -18.21 0.68 -1.03
N SER A 90 -17.61 0.06 -0.01
CA SER A 90 -18.06 -1.21 0.56
C SER A 90 -19.55 -1.19 0.91
N LYS A 91 -20.02 -0.13 1.57
CA LYS A 91 -21.43 0.06 1.93
C LYS A 91 -22.41 0.17 0.76
N LEU A 92 -21.91 0.45 -0.46
CA LEU A 92 -22.71 0.54 -1.69
C LEU A 92 -22.64 -0.75 -2.49
N ILE A 93 -21.68 -1.62 -2.21
CA ILE A 93 -21.38 -2.84 -2.97
C ILE A 93 -21.85 -4.08 -2.21
N TYR A 94 -21.44 -4.26 -0.96
CA TYR A 94 -21.71 -5.46 -0.17
C TYR A 94 -23.19 -5.76 0.09
N PRO A 95 -24.12 -4.80 0.15
CA PRO A 95 -25.55 -5.13 0.20
C PRO A 95 -26.06 -5.95 -0.99
N TYR A 96 -25.35 -5.86 -2.13
CA TYR A 96 -25.74 -6.53 -3.38
C TYR A 96 -24.76 -7.62 -3.83
N ILE A 97 -23.50 -7.51 -3.43
CA ILE A 97 -22.44 -8.45 -3.78
C ILE A 97 -21.86 -9.01 -2.48
N LYS A 98 -22.12 -10.30 -2.28
CA LYS A 98 -21.67 -11.04 -1.11
C LYS A 98 -20.42 -11.84 -1.49
N PRO A 99 -19.21 -11.36 -1.15
CA PRO A 99 -18.00 -12.07 -1.51
C PRO A 99 -17.89 -13.39 -0.76
N THR A 100 -17.42 -14.43 -1.45
CA THR A 100 -17.00 -15.68 -0.83
C THR A 100 -15.83 -15.43 0.12
N PHE A 101 -14.86 -14.64 -0.36
CA PHE A 101 -13.73 -14.18 0.43
C PHE A 101 -13.66 -12.65 0.43
N ALA A 102 -13.69 -12.05 1.61
CA ALA A 102 -13.45 -10.63 1.81
C ALA A 102 -12.08 -10.43 2.44
N VAL A 103 -11.16 -9.88 1.66
CA VAL A 103 -9.76 -9.68 2.01
C VAL A 103 -9.56 -8.24 2.46
N CYS A 104 -9.00 -8.02 3.63
CA CYS A 104 -8.54 -6.69 4.07
C CYS A 104 -7.03 -6.70 4.24
N THR A 105 -6.34 -5.91 3.42
CA THR A 105 -4.87 -5.85 3.42
C THR A 105 -4.34 -5.18 4.68
N ASN A 106 -4.86 -4.03 5.01
CA ASN A 106 -4.55 -3.22 6.19
C ASN A 106 -5.50 -2.02 6.28
N LEU A 107 -5.58 -1.40 7.47
CA LEU A 107 -6.33 -0.17 7.69
C LEU A 107 -5.45 0.88 8.36
N PHE A 108 -5.24 1.98 7.67
CA PHE A 108 -4.46 3.14 8.12
C PHE A 108 -5.24 4.43 7.89
N ARG A 109 -4.70 5.52 8.42
CA ARG A 109 -5.02 6.85 7.93
C ARG A 109 -4.62 6.96 6.46
N ASP A 110 -5.46 7.56 5.67
CA ASP A 110 -5.18 7.95 4.29
C ASP A 110 -5.41 9.45 4.16
N SER A 111 -5.64 9.95 2.96
CA SER A 111 -5.91 11.36 2.70
C SER A 111 -6.91 11.97 3.70
N ILE A 112 -6.56 13.11 4.27
CA ILE A 112 -7.38 13.83 5.27
C ILE A 112 -8.77 14.16 4.74
N HIS A 113 -8.91 14.42 3.44
CA HIS A 113 -10.21 14.65 2.81
C HIS A 113 -11.11 13.41 2.76
N ARG A 114 -10.53 12.22 2.81
CA ARG A 114 -11.25 10.98 2.58
C ARG A 114 -11.29 10.07 3.81
N ASN A 115 -10.15 9.69 4.31
CA ASN A 115 -9.98 8.57 5.22
C ASN A 115 -8.98 8.90 6.35
N ALA A 116 -9.05 10.10 6.90
CA ALA A 116 -8.14 10.57 7.95
C ALA A 116 -8.29 9.79 9.28
N ASN A 117 -9.43 9.13 9.49
CA ASN A 117 -9.70 8.38 10.72
C ASN A 117 -9.88 6.89 10.39
N PRO A 118 -8.95 6.01 10.84
CA PRO A 118 -9.04 4.57 10.58
C PRO A 118 -10.27 3.92 11.23
N GLU A 119 -10.74 4.41 12.39
CA GLU A 119 -11.94 3.90 13.04
C GLU A 119 -13.20 4.19 12.19
N PHE A 120 -13.29 5.36 11.58
CA PHE A 120 -14.40 5.68 10.67
C PHE A 120 -14.43 4.70 9.49
N ILE A 121 -13.28 4.40 8.90
CA ILE A 121 -13.17 3.45 7.80
C ILE A 121 -13.45 2.03 8.24
N PHE A 122 -12.92 1.62 9.40
CA PHE A 122 -13.24 0.35 10.03
C PHE A 122 -14.76 0.17 10.17
N ASN A 123 -15.47 1.17 10.72
CA ASN A 123 -16.91 1.12 10.93
C ASN A 123 -17.70 1.03 9.62
N ILE A 124 -17.27 1.73 8.55
CA ILE A 124 -17.92 1.63 7.23
C ILE A 124 -17.81 0.19 6.70
N ILE A 125 -16.62 -0.39 6.72
CA ILE A 125 -16.40 -1.76 6.23
C ILE A 125 -17.17 -2.73 7.11
N ASN A 126 -16.96 -2.66 8.43
CA ASN A 126 -17.51 -3.62 9.40
C ASN A 126 -19.03 -3.68 9.38
N SER A 127 -19.69 -2.52 9.25
CA SER A 127 -21.16 -2.45 9.18
C SER A 127 -21.76 -2.96 7.87
N SER A 128 -20.96 -3.07 6.82
CA SER A 128 -21.40 -3.51 5.48
C SER A 128 -21.03 -4.94 5.14
N LEU A 129 -20.09 -5.55 5.87
CA LEU A 129 -19.63 -6.91 5.63
C LEU A 129 -20.78 -7.93 5.76
N PRO A 130 -21.00 -8.77 4.72
CA PRO A 130 -21.96 -9.87 4.84
C PRO A 130 -21.47 -10.92 5.85
N GLU A 131 -22.33 -11.39 6.74
CA GLU A 131 -21.97 -12.37 7.79
C GLU A 131 -21.48 -13.70 7.20
N GLU A 132 -21.93 -14.09 6.02
CA GLU A 132 -21.55 -15.31 5.32
C GLU A 132 -20.15 -15.25 4.67
N SER A 133 -19.57 -14.07 4.50
CA SER A 133 -18.25 -13.91 3.87
C SER A 133 -17.14 -14.45 4.78
N HIS A 134 -16.21 -15.21 4.19
CA HIS A 134 -14.98 -15.63 4.86
C HIS A 134 -13.95 -14.50 4.78
N LEU A 135 -13.50 -14.00 5.93
CA LEU A 135 -12.55 -12.88 5.99
C LEU A 135 -11.12 -13.39 5.98
N ILE A 136 -10.27 -12.76 5.16
CA ILE A 136 -8.82 -12.95 5.14
C ILE A 136 -8.20 -11.67 5.69
N LEU A 137 -7.59 -11.75 6.87
CA LEU A 137 -7.18 -10.59 7.67
C LEU A 137 -5.72 -10.67 8.10
N ASN A 138 -5.07 -9.52 8.19
CA ASN A 138 -3.72 -9.39 8.74
C ASN A 138 -3.75 -9.40 10.27
N ALA A 139 -3.20 -10.44 10.90
CA ALA A 139 -3.09 -10.54 12.35
C ALA A 139 -2.17 -9.48 12.98
N ASP A 140 -1.22 -8.97 12.20
CA ASP A 140 -0.28 -7.94 12.63
C ASP A 140 -0.88 -6.53 12.49
N ASP A 141 -2.01 -6.36 11.79
CA ASP A 141 -2.76 -5.10 11.74
C ASP A 141 -3.82 -5.07 12.84
N LEU A 142 -3.52 -4.37 13.91
CA LEU A 142 -4.36 -4.30 15.11
C LEU A 142 -5.71 -3.61 14.89
N ILE A 143 -5.95 -3.02 13.73
CA ILE A 143 -7.24 -2.44 13.35
C ILE A 143 -8.03 -3.44 12.53
N SER A 144 -7.53 -3.84 11.36
CA SER A 144 -8.28 -4.70 10.43
C SER A 144 -8.54 -6.11 10.98
N CYS A 145 -7.66 -6.64 11.87
CA CYS A 145 -7.88 -7.96 12.46
C CYS A 145 -9.18 -8.07 13.28
N ASN A 146 -9.76 -6.94 13.70
CA ASN A 146 -11.02 -6.90 14.45
C ASN A 146 -12.28 -6.85 13.57
N LEU A 147 -12.16 -6.78 12.24
CA LEU A 147 -13.31 -6.78 11.34
C LEU A 147 -14.15 -8.06 11.48
N GLY A 148 -15.46 -7.92 11.31
CA GLY A 148 -16.41 -9.04 11.19
C GLY A 148 -16.53 -9.89 12.45
N GLU A 149 -17.34 -9.47 13.42
CA GLU A 149 -17.47 -10.19 14.70
C GLU A 149 -17.92 -11.64 14.53
N LYS A 150 -18.87 -11.89 13.62
CA LYS A 150 -19.51 -13.20 13.41
C LYS A 150 -18.95 -13.98 12.22
N ASN A 151 -18.09 -13.38 11.42
CA ASN A 151 -17.57 -13.99 10.22
C ASN A 151 -16.56 -15.10 10.52
N LYS A 152 -16.51 -16.13 9.67
CA LYS A 152 -15.35 -17.01 9.58
C LYS A 152 -14.13 -16.16 9.21
N LYS A 153 -12.99 -16.40 9.87
CA LYS A 153 -11.75 -15.63 9.67
C LYS A 153 -10.58 -16.58 9.44
N THR A 154 -9.70 -16.19 8.55
CA THR A 154 -8.36 -16.74 8.41
C THR A 154 -7.37 -15.59 8.55
N TYR A 155 -6.42 -15.75 9.44
CA TYR A 155 -5.41 -14.75 9.76
C TYR A 155 -4.06 -15.10 9.13
N PHE A 156 -3.38 -14.09 8.58
CA PHE A 156 -1.98 -14.20 8.18
C PHE A 156 -1.12 -13.25 9.00
N SER A 157 0.14 -13.63 9.22
CA SER A 157 1.14 -12.83 9.94
C SER A 157 2.54 -13.12 9.44
N ILE A 158 3.46 -12.16 9.65
CA ILE A 158 4.89 -12.39 9.45
C ILE A 158 5.54 -12.48 10.84
N ASN A 159 6.32 -13.54 11.08
CA ASN A 159 7.06 -13.73 12.33
C ASN A 159 7.95 -12.52 12.64
N ARG A 160 8.28 -12.34 13.92
CA ARG A 160 9.15 -11.25 14.37
C ARG A 160 10.45 -11.23 13.57
N LEU A 161 10.80 -10.05 13.06
CA LEU A 161 12.03 -9.82 12.31
C LEU A 161 13.11 -9.22 13.24
N PRO A 162 14.40 -9.41 12.94
CA PRO A 162 15.48 -8.76 13.69
C PRO A 162 15.40 -7.22 13.70
N SER A 163 14.77 -6.63 12.68
CA SER A 163 14.56 -5.19 12.55
C SER A 163 13.36 -4.65 13.33
N ASP A 164 12.49 -5.54 13.86
CA ASP A 164 11.30 -5.14 14.60
C ASP A 164 11.69 -4.57 15.97
N ARG A 165 10.95 -3.56 16.41
CA ARG A 165 11.21 -2.81 17.65
C ARG A 165 10.18 -3.16 18.72
N GLU A 166 10.44 -2.77 19.98
CA GLU A 166 9.47 -2.92 21.07
C GLU A 166 8.49 -1.74 21.12
N GLU A 167 8.90 -0.58 20.59
CA GLU A 167 8.07 0.62 20.51
C GLU A 167 8.10 1.21 19.10
N SER A 168 6.99 1.82 18.68
CA SER A 168 6.92 2.54 17.41
C SER A 168 7.74 3.82 17.46
N ILE A 169 8.57 4.03 16.45
CA ILE A 169 9.30 5.28 16.24
C ILE A 169 8.54 6.24 15.32
N ASN A 170 7.47 5.79 14.69
CA ASN A 170 6.64 6.62 13.82
C ASN A 170 5.84 7.64 14.66
N LEU A 171 5.64 8.83 14.12
CA LEU A 171 4.79 9.87 14.73
C LEU A 171 3.37 9.34 14.97
N ILE A 172 2.86 8.61 13.98
CA ILE A 172 1.53 8.03 14.02
C ILE A 172 1.59 6.57 14.44
N ASN A 173 0.95 6.28 15.56
CA ASN A 173 0.55 4.94 15.98
C ASN A 173 -0.90 5.01 16.45
N ASP A 174 -1.83 4.53 15.61
CA ASP A 174 -3.27 4.61 15.85
C ASP A 174 -3.77 3.58 16.86
N MET A 175 -2.93 2.61 17.29
CA MET A 175 -3.29 1.55 18.23
C MET A 175 -2.41 1.57 19.47
N ARG A 176 -2.51 2.63 20.27
CA ARG A 176 -1.81 2.76 21.56
C ARG A 176 -2.61 2.23 22.74
N ILE A 177 -3.94 2.17 22.59
CA ILE A 177 -4.86 1.76 23.65
C ILE A 177 -5.68 0.55 23.20
N CYS A 178 -6.04 -0.27 24.17
CA CYS A 178 -6.82 -1.49 23.94
C CYS A 178 -8.23 -1.14 23.43
N PRO A 179 -8.70 -1.72 22.32
CA PRO A 179 -10.04 -1.45 21.80
C PRO A 179 -11.17 -1.98 22.68
N LYS A 180 -10.85 -2.88 23.66
CA LYS A 180 -11.86 -3.47 24.55
C LYS A 180 -11.99 -2.74 25.88
N CYS A 181 -10.88 -2.33 26.49
CA CYS A 181 -10.90 -1.80 27.87
C CYS A 181 -10.19 -0.44 28.03
N HIS A 182 -9.68 0.12 26.96
CA HIS A 182 -9.02 1.43 26.86
C HIS A 182 -7.74 1.58 27.71
N HIS A 183 -7.17 0.49 28.25
CA HIS A 183 -5.84 0.51 28.87
C HIS A 183 -4.75 0.51 27.79
N LYS A 184 -3.55 0.96 28.15
CA LYS A 184 -2.39 0.98 27.25
C LYS A 184 -2.09 -0.44 26.73
N LEU A 185 -1.88 -0.59 25.44
CA LEU A 185 -1.39 -1.82 24.83
C LEU A 185 0.12 -1.95 25.06
N LYS A 186 0.56 -3.19 25.26
CA LYS A 186 1.97 -3.56 25.27
C LYS A 186 2.28 -4.34 24.01
N TYR A 187 3.20 -3.83 23.23
CA TYR A 187 3.67 -4.51 22.04
C TYR A 187 4.71 -5.58 22.40
N ASN A 188 4.59 -6.73 21.80
CA ASN A 188 5.65 -7.73 21.77
C ASN A 188 6.69 -7.35 20.70
N TYR A 189 6.22 -6.76 19.59
CA TYR A 189 7.03 -6.07 18.59
C TYR A 189 6.16 -5.12 17.77
N VAL A 190 6.80 -4.07 17.26
CA VAL A 190 6.25 -3.14 16.25
C VAL A 190 7.15 -3.16 15.04
N ARG A 191 6.56 -3.29 13.86
CA ARG A 191 7.26 -3.29 12.58
C ARG A 191 7.29 -1.90 11.97
N TYR A 192 6.13 -1.30 11.84
CA TYR A 192 5.93 0.11 11.45
C TYR A 192 4.53 0.57 11.90
N HIS A 193 4.40 1.83 12.31
CA HIS A 193 3.19 2.44 12.83
C HIS A 193 2.52 1.58 13.91
N HIS A 194 1.36 0.96 13.62
CA HIS A 194 0.66 0.01 14.49
C HIS A 194 0.74 -1.45 14.00
N ILE A 195 1.44 -1.69 12.90
CA ILE A 195 1.66 -3.07 12.44
C ILE A 195 2.64 -3.76 13.36
N GLY A 196 2.19 -4.84 13.99
CA GLY A 196 2.97 -5.57 14.96
C GLY A 196 2.12 -6.53 15.78
N ASN A 197 2.67 -7.01 16.88
CA ASN A 197 1.97 -7.92 17.79
C ASN A 197 1.87 -7.30 19.19
N ALA A 198 0.67 -7.18 19.71
CA ALA A 198 0.43 -6.56 21.00
C ALA A 198 -0.55 -7.34 21.88
N LYS A 199 -0.48 -7.07 23.17
CA LYS A 199 -1.44 -7.58 24.16
C LYS A 199 -1.84 -6.48 25.15
N CYS A 200 -3.01 -6.63 25.72
CA CYS A 200 -3.47 -5.85 26.86
C CYS A 200 -3.28 -6.67 28.14
N GLU A 201 -2.41 -6.21 29.02
CA GLU A 201 -2.15 -6.90 30.29
C GLU A 201 -3.33 -6.81 31.28
N PHE A 202 -4.30 -5.90 31.02
CA PHE A 202 -5.46 -5.72 31.89
C PHE A 202 -6.63 -6.65 31.55
N CYS A 203 -7.03 -6.74 30.26
CA CYS A 203 -8.22 -7.53 29.88
C CYS A 203 -7.90 -8.79 29.05
N GLY A 204 -6.64 -9.07 28.78
CA GLY A 204 -6.21 -10.22 28.00
C GLY A 204 -6.43 -10.12 26.49
N TYR A 205 -6.89 -8.95 25.97
CA TYR A 205 -6.92 -8.73 24.52
C TYR A 205 -5.52 -8.90 23.94
N ALA A 206 -5.42 -9.61 22.82
CA ALA A 206 -4.15 -9.82 22.14
C ALA A 206 -4.37 -9.85 20.61
N SER A 207 -3.31 -9.58 19.86
CA SER A 207 -3.25 -9.85 18.44
C SER A 207 -3.64 -11.30 18.15
N PRO A 208 -4.44 -11.58 17.11
CA PRO A 208 -4.74 -12.96 16.73
C PRO A 208 -3.46 -13.73 16.38
N VAL A 209 -3.53 -15.02 16.52
CA VAL A 209 -2.48 -15.91 16.01
C VAL A 209 -2.73 -16.13 14.52
N GLY A 210 -1.74 -15.92 13.67
CA GLY A 210 -1.87 -16.19 12.24
C GLY A 210 -2.11 -17.69 11.98
N ASP A 211 -3.06 -18.02 11.12
CA ASP A 211 -3.25 -19.36 10.57
C ASP A 211 -2.18 -19.66 9.51
N TYR A 212 -1.78 -18.61 8.77
CA TYR A 212 -0.66 -18.59 7.86
C TYR A 212 0.45 -17.71 8.44
N LYS A 213 1.58 -18.31 8.84
CA LYS A 213 2.70 -17.60 9.47
C LYS A 213 3.91 -17.64 8.57
N ALA A 214 4.34 -16.48 8.10
CA ALA A 214 5.52 -16.39 7.25
C ALA A 214 6.79 -16.15 8.07
N GLU A 215 7.83 -16.89 7.75
CA GLU A 215 9.21 -16.62 8.10
C GLU A 215 9.96 -16.17 6.85
N LEU A 216 10.75 -15.10 6.96
CA LEU A 216 11.43 -14.48 5.83
C LEU A 216 12.93 -14.78 5.88
N ASP A 217 13.46 -15.44 4.86
CA ASP A 217 14.89 -15.65 4.65
C ASP A 217 15.33 -14.78 3.46
N PHE A 218 15.85 -13.58 3.77
CA PHE A 218 16.29 -12.62 2.76
C PHE A 218 17.53 -13.07 2.00
N ASP A 219 18.40 -13.89 2.62
CA ASP A 219 19.61 -14.39 1.98
C ASP A 219 19.28 -15.42 0.90
N LYS A 220 18.30 -16.28 1.16
CA LYS A 220 17.81 -17.28 0.21
C LYS A 220 16.67 -16.80 -0.68
N ASN A 221 16.16 -15.60 -0.42
CA ASN A 221 14.98 -15.04 -1.10
C ASN A 221 13.74 -15.95 -0.99
N VAL A 222 13.49 -16.49 0.23
CA VAL A 222 12.41 -17.44 0.49
C VAL A 222 11.50 -16.92 1.59
N MET A 223 10.19 -17.02 1.35
CA MET A 223 9.12 -16.87 2.35
C MET A 223 8.61 -18.28 2.71
N ALA A 224 8.94 -18.76 3.90
CA ALA A 224 8.45 -20.02 4.43
C ALA A 224 7.14 -19.77 5.19
N VAL A 225 6.02 -20.31 4.70
CA VAL A 225 4.67 -20.09 5.25
C VAL A 225 4.20 -21.35 5.96
N ALA A 226 4.11 -21.29 7.29
CA ALA A 226 3.54 -22.37 8.09
C ALA A 226 2.00 -22.26 8.12
N HIS A 227 1.33 -23.36 7.78
CA HIS A 227 -0.13 -23.52 7.86
C HIS A 227 -0.49 -24.92 8.36
N GLY A 228 -1.12 -25.02 9.52
CA GLY A 228 -1.30 -26.28 10.24
C GLY A 228 0.03 -26.95 10.52
N ASP A 229 0.17 -28.23 10.14
CA ASP A 229 1.40 -29.03 10.33
C ASP A 229 2.38 -28.95 9.13
N LYS A 230 2.09 -28.08 8.15
CA LYS A 230 2.88 -27.94 6.92
C LYS A 230 3.59 -26.61 6.88
N THR A 231 4.76 -26.60 6.23
CA THR A 231 5.47 -25.38 5.85
C THR A 231 5.66 -25.39 4.34
N GLU A 232 5.17 -24.35 3.69
CA GLU A 232 5.23 -24.14 2.24
C GLU A 232 6.26 -23.05 1.95
N ASN A 233 7.07 -23.22 0.89
CA ASN A 233 8.13 -22.27 0.55
C ASN A 233 7.78 -21.52 -0.73
N TYR A 234 7.86 -20.20 -0.69
CA TYR A 234 7.55 -19.32 -1.81
C TYR A 234 8.73 -18.38 -2.09
N HIS A 235 8.99 -18.12 -3.36
CA HIS A 235 9.95 -17.10 -3.76
C HIS A 235 9.43 -15.71 -3.34
N MET A 236 10.27 -14.90 -2.70
CA MET A 236 9.88 -13.54 -2.36
C MET A 236 9.90 -12.66 -3.61
N VAL A 237 8.80 -11.95 -3.86
CA VAL A 237 8.66 -11.08 -5.04
C VAL A 237 9.32 -9.71 -4.87
N SER A 238 9.77 -9.39 -3.66
CA SER A 238 10.39 -8.11 -3.30
C SER A 238 11.05 -8.22 -1.93
N ASN A 239 12.00 -7.34 -1.63
CA ASN A 239 12.57 -7.18 -0.28
C ASN A 239 11.80 -6.15 0.58
N SER A 240 10.81 -5.48 0.01
CA SER A 240 9.98 -4.53 0.75
C SER A 240 8.95 -5.26 1.62
N ILE A 241 8.97 -4.97 2.92
CA ILE A 241 8.05 -5.60 3.88
C ILE A 241 6.57 -5.40 3.49
N PHE A 242 6.22 -4.28 2.86
CA PHE A 242 4.86 -4.02 2.39
C PHE A 242 4.45 -4.97 1.27
N ASN A 243 5.35 -5.22 0.32
CA ASN A 243 5.11 -6.16 -0.77
C ASN A 243 5.11 -7.60 -0.28
N LEU A 244 5.88 -7.93 0.75
CA LEU A 244 5.85 -9.25 1.39
C LEU A 244 4.51 -9.50 2.10
N TYR A 245 3.92 -8.49 2.76
CA TYR A 245 2.54 -8.60 3.27
C TYR A 245 1.53 -8.76 2.14
N ASN A 246 1.67 -8.00 1.04
CA ASN A 246 0.79 -8.15 -0.13
C ASN A 246 0.88 -9.57 -0.72
N GLN A 247 2.10 -10.11 -0.84
CA GLN A 247 2.34 -11.47 -1.32
C GLN A 247 1.70 -12.51 -0.38
N LEU A 248 1.93 -12.39 0.93
CA LEU A 248 1.35 -13.30 1.91
C LEU A 248 -0.19 -13.24 1.91
N THR A 249 -0.77 -12.04 1.76
CA THR A 249 -2.22 -11.86 1.60
C THR A 249 -2.73 -12.61 0.38
N ALA A 250 -2.04 -12.49 -0.75
CA ALA A 250 -2.43 -13.20 -1.98
C ALA A 250 -2.26 -14.71 -1.85
N ILE A 251 -1.14 -15.20 -1.28
CA ILE A 251 -0.90 -16.62 -0.99
C ILE A 251 -2.04 -17.18 -0.12
N THR A 252 -2.32 -16.55 1.03
CA THR A 252 -3.38 -16.99 1.94
C THR A 252 -4.72 -17.04 1.23
N THR A 253 -5.07 -16.02 0.46
CA THR A 253 -6.33 -15.96 -0.28
C THR A 253 -6.44 -17.08 -1.32
N LEU A 254 -5.40 -17.32 -2.11
CA LEU A 254 -5.36 -18.36 -3.14
C LEU A 254 -5.43 -19.77 -2.54
N ARG A 255 -4.74 -20.00 -1.41
CA ARG A 255 -4.77 -21.27 -0.69
C ARG A 255 -6.17 -21.54 -0.10
N GLU A 256 -6.80 -20.55 0.53
CA GLU A 256 -8.19 -20.64 1.02
C GLU A 256 -9.21 -20.81 -0.14
N ALA A 257 -8.91 -20.26 -1.32
CA ALA A 257 -9.70 -20.45 -2.53
C ALA A 257 -9.49 -21.84 -3.19
N GLY A 258 -8.60 -22.68 -2.65
CA GLY A 258 -8.43 -24.08 -3.04
C GLY A 258 -7.30 -24.36 -4.02
N LEU A 259 -6.45 -23.39 -4.36
CA LEU A 259 -5.24 -23.67 -5.16
C LEU A 259 -4.24 -24.47 -4.32
N THR A 260 -3.50 -25.38 -4.96
CA THR A 260 -2.44 -26.13 -4.32
C THR A 260 -1.21 -25.26 -4.10
N GLU A 261 -0.32 -25.68 -3.18
CA GLU A 261 0.97 -25.03 -2.96
C GLU A 261 1.75 -24.86 -4.28
N GLU A 262 1.86 -25.93 -5.05
CA GLU A 262 2.59 -25.95 -6.34
C GLU A 262 1.99 -24.94 -7.35
N GLN A 263 0.67 -24.82 -7.42
CA GLN A 263 -0.01 -23.86 -8.29
C GLN A 263 0.27 -22.42 -7.90
N VAL A 264 0.25 -22.14 -6.60
CA VAL A 264 0.55 -20.79 -6.07
C VAL A 264 2.05 -20.48 -6.28
N GLN A 265 2.94 -21.40 -5.95
CA GLN A 265 4.40 -21.25 -6.11
C GLN A 265 4.79 -20.90 -7.54
N LYS A 266 4.33 -21.71 -8.52
CA LYS A 266 4.56 -21.47 -9.97
C LYS A 266 4.01 -20.12 -10.43
N SER A 267 2.96 -19.63 -9.78
CA SER A 267 2.38 -18.33 -10.13
C SER A 267 3.27 -17.17 -9.70
N PHE A 268 4.03 -17.33 -8.62
CA PHE A 268 4.94 -16.31 -8.11
C PHE A 268 6.36 -16.39 -8.66
N ASP A 269 6.81 -17.54 -9.19
CA ASP A 269 8.19 -17.72 -9.69
C ASP A 269 8.65 -16.73 -10.79
N ASN A 270 7.72 -16.10 -11.51
CA ASN A 270 8.00 -15.11 -12.54
C ASN A 270 7.16 -13.82 -12.38
N LEU A 271 6.70 -13.57 -11.17
CA LEU A 271 5.96 -12.36 -10.87
C LEU A 271 6.95 -11.24 -10.55
N ASN A 272 7.37 -10.53 -11.59
CA ASN A 272 7.97 -9.21 -11.38
C ASN A 272 6.82 -8.27 -11.00
N ILE A 273 6.77 -7.86 -9.74
CA ILE A 273 5.99 -6.66 -9.41
C ILE A 273 6.61 -5.57 -10.26
N VAL A 274 5.90 -5.16 -11.31
CA VAL A 274 6.27 -3.96 -12.03
C VAL A 274 6.16 -2.86 -10.99
N GLU A 275 7.28 -2.49 -10.42
CA GLU A 275 7.39 -1.33 -9.56
C GLU A 275 7.21 -0.10 -10.46
N SER A 276 5.98 0.08 -10.96
CA SER A 276 5.58 1.31 -11.68
C SER A 276 5.80 2.58 -10.85
N ARG A 277 6.25 2.38 -9.61
CA ARG A 277 6.49 3.41 -8.59
C ARG A 277 7.96 3.59 -8.24
N TYR A 278 8.84 2.75 -8.79
CA TYR A 278 10.28 2.76 -8.49
C TYR A 278 11.07 2.52 -9.78
N SER A 279 12.05 3.36 -10.05
CA SER A 279 13.04 3.08 -11.08
C SER A 279 14.43 3.47 -10.59
N LYS A 280 15.43 2.70 -10.98
CA LYS A 280 16.85 2.94 -10.64
C LYS A 280 17.69 2.81 -11.89
N GLU A 281 18.44 3.84 -12.19
CA GLU A 281 19.42 3.87 -13.27
C GLU A 281 20.76 4.37 -12.73
N SER A 282 21.87 3.87 -13.22
CA SER A 282 23.22 4.32 -12.79
C SER A 282 23.88 5.12 -13.91
N VAL A 283 24.42 6.29 -13.56
CA VAL A 283 25.15 7.17 -14.48
C VAL A 283 26.46 7.57 -13.81
N LYS A 284 27.60 7.21 -14.41
CA LYS A 284 28.95 7.49 -13.89
C LYS A 284 29.14 7.12 -12.41
N GLY A 285 28.53 6.00 -11.98
CA GLY A 285 28.63 5.52 -10.59
C GLY A 285 27.57 6.09 -9.64
N ILE A 286 26.83 7.14 -10.03
CA ILE A 286 25.74 7.71 -9.24
C ILE A 286 24.43 7.01 -9.60
N ASN A 287 23.70 6.53 -8.62
CA ASN A 287 22.37 5.95 -8.83
C ASN A 287 21.31 7.06 -8.87
N VAL A 288 20.57 7.16 -9.96
CA VAL A 288 19.41 8.06 -10.08
C VAL A 288 18.14 7.24 -9.89
N ILE A 289 17.39 7.54 -8.83
CA ILE A 289 16.27 6.74 -8.37
C ILE A 289 15.01 7.61 -8.36
N THR A 290 13.97 7.19 -9.08
CA THR A 290 12.62 7.76 -8.91
C THR A 290 11.80 6.84 -8.03
N HIS A 291 11.12 7.39 -7.01
CA HIS A 291 10.28 6.62 -6.12
C HIS A 291 9.01 7.40 -5.78
N MET A 292 7.85 6.77 -6.03
CA MET A 292 6.56 7.38 -5.69
C MET A 292 6.35 7.33 -4.17
N ALA A 293 6.39 8.50 -3.54
CA ALA A 293 6.12 8.66 -2.12
C ALA A 293 4.63 8.80 -1.78
N LYS A 294 3.76 8.84 -2.79
CA LYS A 294 2.30 8.96 -2.66
C LYS A 294 1.89 10.09 -1.70
N GLY A 295 2.06 11.32 -2.13
CA GLY A 295 1.60 12.51 -1.40
C GLY A 295 0.16 12.36 -0.88
N GLN A 296 -0.21 13.11 0.15
CA GLN A 296 -1.45 12.99 0.92
C GLN A 296 -1.68 11.68 1.69
N ASN A 297 -0.84 10.66 1.51
CA ASN A 297 -0.85 9.46 2.34
C ASN A 297 0.38 9.46 3.25
N PRO A 298 0.28 9.94 4.49
CA PRO A 298 1.42 10.10 5.38
C PRO A 298 2.13 8.78 5.66
N ILE A 299 1.38 7.69 5.75
CA ILE A 299 1.93 6.35 6.04
C ILE A 299 2.80 5.86 4.87
N ALA A 300 2.28 5.94 3.64
CA ALA A 300 3.03 5.52 2.46
C ALA A 300 4.28 6.39 2.24
N CYS A 301 4.17 7.70 2.47
CA CYS A 301 5.27 8.63 2.37
C CYS A 301 6.34 8.36 3.44
N SER A 302 5.95 8.17 4.70
CA SER A 302 6.86 7.79 5.80
C SER A 302 7.65 6.52 5.49
N CYS A 303 6.99 5.52 4.89
CA CYS A 303 7.63 4.27 4.49
C CYS A 303 8.74 4.49 3.44
N VAL A 304 8.49 5.37 2.47
CA VAL A 304 9.51 5.72 1.46
C VAL A 304 10.67 6.47 2.12
N PHE A 305 10.39 7.39 3.04
CA PHE A 305 11.43 8.11 3.77
C PHE A 305 12.27 7.17 4.64
N GLU A 306 11.65 6.21 5.34
CA GLU A 306 12.37 5.20 6.11
C GLU A 306 13.24 4.31 5.21
N TYR A 307 12.73 3.92 4.01
CA TYR A 307 13.50 3.19 3.03
C TYR A 307 14.75 3.98 2.60
N VAL A 308 14.58 5.24 2.19
CA VAL A 308 15.70 6.11 1.80
C VAL A 308 16.70 6.30 2.95
N ALA A 309 16.23 6.44 4.18
CA ALA A 309 17.09 6.59 5.36
C ALA A 309 18.00 5.37 5.58
N LYS A 310 17.49 4.15 5.34
CA LYS A 310 18.22 2.89 5.54
C LYS A 310 19.21 2.56 4.43
N GLU A 311 19.03 3.12 3.24
CA GLU A 311 19.94 2.86 2.14
C GLU A 311 21.36 3.40 2.45
N PRO A 312 22.43 2.68 2.07
CA PRO A 312 23.80 3.12 2.31
C PRO A 312 24.21 4.28 1.40
N GLY A 313 25.39 4.87 1.69
CA GLY A 313 26.02 5.90 0.88
C GLY A 313 25.45 7.30 1.08
N LYS A 314 26.13 8.30 0.48
CA LYS A 314 25.72 9.71 0.50
C LYS A 314 24.61 9.96 -0.51
N LYS A 315 23.62 10.74 -0.11
CA LYS A 315 22.39 10.94 -0.87
C LYS A 315 22.02 12.40 -1.01
N GLU A 316 21.54 12.75 -2.18
CA GLU A 316 20.77 13.95 -2.40
C GLU A 316 19.32 13.59 -2.74
N ILE A 317 18.37 14.42 -2.34
CA ILE A 317 16.94 14.17 -2.49
C ILE A 317 16.28 15.34 -3.22
N ILE A 318 15.40 15.05 -4.17
CA ILE A 318 14.47 16.02 -4.75
C ILE A 318 13.07 15.62 -4.33
N LEU A 319 12.33 16.51 -3.69
CA LEU A 319 10.95 16.32 -3.28
C LEU A 319 10.00 17.00 -4.28
N LEU A 320 9.15 16.21 -4.93
CA LEU A 320 8.04 16.62 -5.80
C LEU A 320 6.73 16.14 -5.17
N LEU A 321 6.41 16.66 -3.99
CA LEU A 321 5.30 16.15 -3.18
C LEU A 321 4.07 17.06 -3.21
N ASP A 322 4.11 18.13 -4.00
CA ASP A 322 2.97 19.03 -4.15
C ASP A 322 1.76 18.29 -4.70
N ASP A 323 0.69 18.41 -3.97
CA ASP A 323 -0.57 17.83 -4.36
C ASP A 323 -1.40 18.85 -5.12
N ILE A 324 -1.44 18.67 -6.42
CA ILE A 324 -2.33 19.40 -7.32
C ILE A 324 -3.59 18.56 -7.50
N PHE A 325 -4.47 18.60 -6.49
CA PHE A 325 -5.71 17.88 -6.54
C PHE A 325 -6.62 18.43 -7.64
N ASP A 326 -7.20 17.55 -8.46
CA ASP A 326 -8.15 17.88 -9.52
C ASP A 326 -7.64 18.84 -10.63
N ARG A 327 -6.36 18.94 -10.86
CA ARG A 327 -5.76 19.84 -11.89
C ARG A 327 -6.09 21.32 -11.67
N ARG A 328 -6.34 21.74 -10.44
CA ARG A 328 -6.71 23.13 -10.12
C ARG A 328 -5.54 24.08 -9.96
N GLY A 329 -4.32 23.63 -10.17
CA GLY A 329 -3.12 24.48 -10.10
C GLY A 329 -2.76 24.97 -8.71
N SER A 330 -3.36 24.42 -7.66
CA SER A 330 -3.04 24.73 -6.26
C SER A 330 -3.02 23.47 -5.40
N SER A 331 -2.00 23.33 -4.58
CA SER A 331 -1.94 22.34 -3.51
C SER A 331 -2.91 22.74 -2.40
N GLU A 332 -3.89 21.87 -2.09
CA GLU A 332 -5.01 22.28 -1.25
C GLU A 332 -4.77 22.05 0.24
N ASN A 333 -4.23 20.90 0.61
CA ASN A 333 -4.15 20.50 2.01
C ASN A 333 -2.76 19.99 2.38
N MET A 334 -2.04 20.77 3.19
CA MET A 334 -0.71 20.42 3.69
C MET A 334 -0.71 19.76 5.07
N THR A 335 -1.89 19.54 5.70
CA THR A 335 -1.96 19.01 7.07
C THR A 335 -1.35 17.61 7.17
N TRP A 336 -1.40 16.82 6.11
CA TRP A 336 -0.86 15.47 6.06
C TRP A 336 0.66 15.39 6.31
N ILE A 337 1.43 16.46 6.02
CA ILE A 337 2.87 16.47 6.23
C ILE A 337 3.23 16.40 7.72
N PHE A 338 2.34 16.83 8.61
CA PHE A 338 2.54 16.76 10.06
C PHE A 338 2.26 15.36 10.63
N ASP A 339 1.58 14.50 9.87
CA ASP A 339 1.39 13.08 10.17
C ASP A 339 2.46 12.18 9.50
N CYS A 340 3.32 12.75 8.64
CA CYS A 340 4.37 12.03 7.92
C CYS A 340 5.72 12.16 8.64
N ASP A 341 6.48 11.07 8.70
CA ASP A 341 7.76 10.97 9.42
C ASP A 341 8.93 11.57 8.62
N PHE A 342 8.94 12.89 8.42
CA PHE A 342 10.06 13.63 7.81
C PHE A 342 11.35 13.49 8.62
N GLU A 343 11.28 13.10 9.88
CA GLU A 343 12.39 12.79 10.78
C GLU A 343 13.35 11.75 10.19
N PHE A 344 12.85 10.83 9.34
CA PHE A 344 13.70 9.88 8.63
C PHE A 344 14.65 10.56 7.65
N LEU A 345 14.34 11.76 7.16
CA LEU A 345 15.22 12.51 6.26
C LEU A 345 16.33 13.28 7.00
N ASN A 346 16.28 13.35 8.33
CA ASN A 346 17.34 13.91 9.14
C ASN A 346 18.46 12.89 9.38
N GLN A 347 19.23 12.59 8.33
CA GLN A 347 20.35 11.66 8.40
C GLN A 347 21.67 12.38 8.05
N PRO A 348 22.80 11.96 8.66
CA PRO A 348 24.12 12.55 8.33
C PRO A 348 24.51 12.36 6.87
N ASN A 349 24.13 11.24 6.26
CA ASN A 349 24.44 10.88 4.88
C ASN A 349 23.42 11.41 3.85
N ILE A 350 22.39 12.14 4.27
CA ILE A 350 21.57 12.97 3.38
C ILE A 350 22.19 14.37 3.41
N THR A 351 22.81 14.75 2.31
CA THR A 351 23.67 15.96 2.23
C THR A 351 22.91 17.17 1.71
N ASN A 352 21.91 16.97 0.84
CA ASN A 352 21.14 18.03 0.19
C ASN A 352 19.71 17.57 -0.06
N ILE A 353 18.73 18.43 0.23
CA ILE A 353 17.31 18.20 -0.05
C ILE A 353 16.77 19.38 -0.84
N VAL A 354 16.45 19.14 -2.10
CA VAL A 354 15.83 20.12 -2.99
C VAL A 354 14.31 19.95 -2.90
N ILE A 355 13.64 21.00 -2.47
CA ILE A 355 12.18 21.07 -2.36
C ILE A 355 11.68 21.79 -3.60
N ALA A 356 10.89 21.13 -4.45
CA ALA A 356 10.41 21.70 -5.69
C ALA A 356 8.88 21.72 -5.77
N GLY A 357 8.32 22.84 -6.25
CA GLY A 357 6.88 23.04 -6.41
C GLY A 357 6.38 24.37 -5.84
N VAL A 358 5.08 24.47 -5.60
CA VAL A 358 4.44 25.72 -5.13
C VAL A 358 4.36 25.84 -3.61
N ARG A 359 4.52 24.72 -2.87
CA ARG A 359 4.40 24.68 -1.40
C ARG A 359 5.75 24.48 -0.69
N THR A 360 6.84 24.95 -1.30
CA THR A 360 8.20 24.76 -0.81
C THR A 360 8.39 25.21 0.64
N THR A 361 7.81 26.35 1.01
CA THR A 361 7.92 26.90 2.37
C THR A 361 7.29 25.99 3.43
N ASP A 362 6.16 25.36 3.13
CA ASP A 362 5.50 24.41 4.06
C ASP A 362 6.38 23.17 4.28
N TYR A 363 6.92 22.61 3.21
CA TYR A 363 7.85 21.47 3.31
C TYR A 363 9.15 21.84 3.99
N LYS A 364 9.73 23.02 3.69
CA LYS A 364 10.93 23.50 4.37
C LYS A 364 10.69 23.62 5.87
N LEU A 365 9.59 24.27 6.28
CA LEU A 365 9.23 24.39 7.69
C LEU A 365 9.10 22.99 8.33
N ARG A 366 8.41 22.03 7.66
CA ARG A 366 8.25 20.68 8.20
C ARG A 366 9.58 19.93 8.33
N LEU A 367 10.49 20.06 7.37
CA LEU A 367 11.84 19.48 7.42
C LEU A 367 12.67 20.09 8.56
N MET A 368 12.62 21.41 8.76
CA MET A 368 13.27 22.07 9.90
C MET A 368 12.70 21.59 11.23
N MET A 369 11.37 21.41 11.33
CA MET A 369 10.72 20.82 12.52
C MET A 369 11.16 19.35 12.75
N ALA A 370 11.52 18.62 11.70
CA ALA A 370 12.10 17.28 11.76
C ALA A 370 13.59 17.28 12.15
N GLY A 371 14.17 18.47 12.37
CA GLY A 371 15.57 18.63 12.76
C GLY A 371 16.56 18.65 11.59
N VAL A 372 16.09 18.71 10.34
CA VAL A 372 16.98 18.84 9.18
C VAL A 372 17.60 20.25 9.19
N PRO A 373 18.95 20.38 9.14
CA PRO A 373 19.62 21.67 9.11
C PRO A 373 19.24 22.50 7.88
N GLU A 374 19.00 23.80 8.07
CA GLU A 374 18.54 24.69 6.99
C GLU A 374 19.53 24.76 5.82
N GLU A 375 20.81 24.66 6.08
CA GLU A 375 21.87 24.66 5.06
C GLU A 375 21.79 23.49 4.08
N LYS A 376 21.10 22.40 4.44
CA LYS A 376 20.84 21.27 3.56
C LYS A 376 19.60 21.46 2.69
N LEU A 377 18.79 22.50 2.92
CA LEU A 377 17.49 22.70 2.27
C LEU A 377 17.62 23.75 1.16
N LYS A 378 17.18 23.40 -0.03
CA LYS A 378 17.09 24.29 -1.19
C LYS A 378 15.69 24.29 -1.74
N GLU A 379 15.22 25.43 -2.21
CA GLU A 379 13.84 25.63 -2.67
C GLU A 379 13.82 26.13 -4.11
N THR A 380 12.88 25.63 -4.89
CA THR A 380 12.55 26.14 -6.23
C THR A 380 11.10 25.93 -6.58
N SER A 381 10.50 26.89 -7.29
CA SER A 381 9.18 26.68 -7.90
C SER A 381 9.25 25.99 -9.27
N ASP A 382 10.47 25.88 -9.84
CA ASP A 382 10.73 25.20 -11.11
C ASP A 382 11.00 23.71 -10.86
N GLU A 383 9.96 22.87 -10.94
CA GLU A 383 10.08 21.45 -10.70
C GLU A 383 10.99 20.76 -11.73
N GLU A 384 10.86 21.10 -13.01
CA GLU A 384 11.69 20.51 -14.09
C GLU A 384 13.16 20.98 -13.99
N GLY A 385 13.41 22.16 -13.45
CA GLY A 385 14.74 22.73 -13.26
C GLY A 385 15.38 22.43 -11.89
N ALA A 386 14.73 21.66 -11.02
CA ALA A 386 15.19 21.36 -9.66
C ALA A 386 16.58 20.70 -9.62
N TYR A 387 16.95 19.95 -10.67
CA TYR A 387 18.25 19.31 -10.80
C TYR A 387 19.44 20.29 -10.72
N LYS A 388 19.24 21.57 -11.09
CA LYS A 388 20.29 22.62 -11.05
C LYS A 388 20.76 22.94 -9.64
N LEU A 389 19.96 22.56 -8.62
CA LEU A 389 20.28 22.77 -7.20
C LEU A 389 20.98 21.55 -6.56
N LEU A 390 21.22 20.49 -7.32
CA LEU A 390 22.04 19.37 -6.88
C LEU A 390 23.53 19.80 -6.82
N GLU A 391 24.22 19.33 -5.78
CA GLU A 391 25.63 19.65 -5.56
C GLU A 391 26.56 18.63 -6.21
N LEU A 392 26.16 17.35 -6.19
CA LEU A 392 26.93 16.19 -6.70
C LEU A 392 28.29 16.01 -6.00
N ASN A 393 28.41 16.48 -4.75
CA ASN A 393 29.65 16.40 -3.98
C ASN A 393 29.79 15.03 -3.32
N ASP A 394 30.50 14.12 -3.95
CA ASP A 394 30.71 12.76 -3.43
C ASP A 394 29.37 12.03 -3.17
N THR A 395 28.46 12.15 -4.14
CA THR A 395 27.08 11.64 -4.05
C THR A 395 26.98 10.25 -4.67
N ASP A 396 26.53 9.26 -3.88
CA ASP A 396 26.34 7.88 -4.35
C ASP A 396 24.95 7.69 -5.00
N SER A 397 23.95 8.42 -4.53
CA SER A 397 22.58 8.27 -5.00
C SER A 397 21.79 9.58 -4.97
N ILE A 398 20.93 9.77 -5.97
CA ILE A 398 19.97 10.87 -6.05
C ILE A 398 18.57 10.26 -6.06
N TYR A 399 17.74 10.67 -5.10
CA TYR A 399 16.36 10.21 -4.99
C TYR A 399 15.41 11.31 -5.44
N ILE A 400 14.57 11.02 -6.44
CA ILE A 400 13.45 11.87 -6.86
C ILE A 400 12.19 11.25 -6.25
N LEU A 401 11.71 11.85 -5.16
CA LEU A 401 10.53 11.41 -4.43
C LEU A 401 9.33 12.23 -4.89
N HIS A 402 8.34 11.55 -5.48
CA HIS A 402 7.24 12.26 -6.13
C HIS A 402 5.87 11.72 -5.70
N GLU A 403 4.86 12.56 -5.79
CA GLU A 403 3.48 12.17 -5.63
C GLU A 403 2.90 11.54 -6.92
N LEU A 404 1.65 11.07 -6.87
CA LEU A 404 1.03 10.30 -7.97
C LEU A 404 0.92 11.10 -9.27
N TYR A 405 0.56 12.38 -9.21
CA TYR A 405 0.33 13.23 -10.38
C TYR A 405 1.59 13.88 -10.94
N ALA A 406 2.69 13.87 -10.17
CA ALA A 406 4.00 14.34 -10.60
C ALA A 406 4.86 13.27 -11.30
N ALA A 407 4.30 12.09 -11.61
CA ALA A 407 5.05 11.00 -12.21
C ALA A 407 5.73 11.38 -13.55
N ASP A 408 5.01 12.06 -14.43
CA ASP A 408 5.56 12.52 -15.73
C ASP A 408 6.67 13.56 -15.54
N THR A 409 6.49 14.50 -14.60
CA THR A 409 7.51 15.49 -14.23
C THR A 409 8.75 14.80 -13.63
N ALA A 410 8.55 13.81 -12.74
CA ALA A 410 9.65 13.05 -12.15
C ALA A 410 10.47 12.27 -13.19
N MET A 411 9.82 11.73 -14.22
CA MET A 411 10.50 11.04 -15.33
C MET A 411 11.34 12.00 -16.15
N LYS A 412 10.82 13.17 -16.52
CA LYS A 412 11.58 14.23 -17.23
C LYS A 412 12.75 14.72 -16.38
N LEU A 413 12.49 14.98 -15.10
CA LEU A 413 13.51 15.44 -14.17
C LEU A 413 14.64 14.40 -14.01
N ARG A 414 14.30 13.10 -13.95
CA ARG A 414 15.28 12.01 -13.95
C ARG A 414 16.21 12.10 -15.17
N ASP A 415 15.66 12.29 -16.35
CA ASP A 415 16.44 12.38 -17.58
C ASP A 415 17.32 13.65 -17.60
N SER A 416 16.83 14.78 -17.07
CA SER A 416 17.61 15.99 -16.87
C SER A 416 18.74 15.81 -15.86
N VAL A 417 18.49 15.11 -14.74
CA VAL A 417 19.52 14.76 -13.74
C VAL A 417 20.64 13.93 -14.38
N LYS A 418 20.29 12.93 -15.19
CA LYS A 418 21.29 12.09 -15.88
C LYS A 418 22.15 12.92 -16.84
N GLN A 419 21.55 13.84 -17.58
CA GLN A 419 22.27 14.76 -18.45
C GLN A 419 23.20 15.67 -17.61
N TYR A 420 22.71 16.26 -16.53
CA TYR A 420 23.47 17.14 -15.65
C TYR A 420 24.69 16.46 -15.03
N ILE A 421 24.56 15.18 -14.59
CA ILE A 421 25.71 14.38 -14.12
C ILE A 421 26.76 14.23 -15.24
N ASN A 422 26.33 14.02 -16.49
CA ASN A 422 27.25 13.87 -17.60
C ASN A 422 27.98 15.18 -17.97
N GLU A 423 27.35 16.33 -17.77
CA GLU A 423 27.91 17.64 -18.11
C GLU A 423 28.83 18.21 -17.03
N LYS A 424 28.55 17.96 -15.73
CA LYS A 424 29.29 18.58 -14.61
C LYS A 424 30.69 18.01 -14.38
N GLU A 425 31.00 16.83 -14.91
CA GLU A 425 32.31 16.17 -14.83
C GLU A 425 33.07 16.20 -16.16
N ALA A 426 32.59 16.91 -17.18
CA ALA A 426 33.30 17.19 -18.40
C ALA A 426 34.05 18.53 -18.32
#